data_adf26be675f9e9e59cb09c94566a7eaf
#
_entry.id   adf26be675f9e9e59cb09c94566a7eaf
#
_cell.length_a   1.000
_cell.length_b   1.000
_cell.length_c   1.000
_cell.angle_alpha   90.00
_cell.angle_beta   90.00
_cell.angle_gamma   90.00
#
_symmetry.space_group_name_H-M   'P 1'
#
loop_
_entity.id
_entity.type
_entity.pdbx_description
1 polymer ?
#
loop_
_entity_poly.entity_id
_entity_poly.type
_entity_poly.pdbx_seq_one_letter_code
_entity_poly.pdbx_strand_id
1 'polypeptide(L)'
;REDRTNYQMLPENCYELSNIEFLLNKNEMCGYITYHPEKIVELSDYDQIQYVLPLRLVSNELNINPERCVSLLAFQVSEPIVQITNSGIFNIDPLQTSQMDVHISVPFTNKWDIECDLTHDQSLIEQYNSNNKVNFTLLPSESYTAPDKISLPEGVNETTASYQLKDNLLPGNYILPITIGSIEATQNGTPNNSLVID
;
A
#
# COMPACT_ATOMS: atom_id res chain seq x y z
N ARG A 1 -4.65 14.38 25.05
CA ARG A 1 -4.52 14.74 23.63
C ARG A 1 -5.94 14.94 23.13
N GLU A 2 -6.34 16.16 22.87
CA GLU A 2 -7.57 16.46 22.14
C GLU A 2 -7.33 16.01 20.70
N ASP A 3 -7.93 14.91 20.33
CA ASP A 3 -8.02 14.46 18.93
C ASP A 3 -8.92 15.46 18.20
N ARG A 4 -8.32 16.44 17.57
CA ARG A 4 -9.03 17.40 16.71
C ARG A 4 -9.29 16.75 15.35
N THR A 5 -10.01 15.65 15.33
CA THR A 5 -10.46 15.06 14.09
C THR A 5 -11.60 15.91 13.52
N ASN A 6 -11.34 16.52 12.39
CA ASN A 6 -12.36 17.30 11.70
C ASN A 6 -13.25 16.34 10.90
N TYR A 7 -14.48 16.14 11.37
CA TYR A 7 -15.44 15.25 10.73
C TYR A 7 -16.28 16.02 9.70
N GLN A 8 -16.40 15.45 8.51
CA GLN A 8 -17.32 15.94 7.49
C GLN A 8 -18.20 14.79 6.97
N MET A 9 -19.39 15.16 6.51
CA MET A 9 -20.30 14.18 5.90
C MET A 9 -19.74 13.76 4.54
N LEU A 10 -19.73 12.44 4.29
CA LEU A 10 -19.32 11.90 2.99
C LEU A 10 -20.29 12.41 1.89
N PRO A 11 -19.80 13.02 0.80
CA PRO A 11 -20.66 13.48 -0.29
C PRO A 11 -21.46 12.34 -0.95
N GLU A 12 -22.69 12.64 -1.38
CA GLU A 12 -23.61 11.64 -1.94
C GLU A 12 -23.07 10.93 -3.20
N ASN A 13 -22.21 11.59 -3.96
CA ASN A 13 -21.58 10.98 -5.14
C ASN A 13 -20.48 9.96 -4.82
N CYS A 14 -20.07 9.87 -3.56
CA CYS A 14 -19.01 8.95 -3.11
C CYS A 14 -19.56 7.60 -2.65
N TYR A 15 -20.86 7.40 -2.61
CA TYR A 15 -21.46 6.13 -2.16
C TYR A 15 -22.82 5.88 -2.79
N GLU A 16 -23.23 4.61 -2.74
CA GLU A 16 -24.58 4.16 -3.09
C GLU A 16 -25.13 3.32 -1.95
N LEU A 17 -26.38 3.55 -1.60
CA LEU A 17 -27.09 2.75 -0.58
C LEU A 17 -28.04 1.78 -1.29
N SER A 18 -28.00 0.50 -0.91
CA SER A 18 -29.05 -0.41 -1.28
C SER A 18 -30.36 0.00 -0.61
N ASN A 19 -31.49 -0.16 -1.31
CA ASN A 19 -32.77 0.05 -0.69
C ASN A 19 -33.02 -1.05 0.37
N ILE A 20 -33.23 -0.64 1.64
CA ILE A 20 -33.43 -1.58 2.75
C ILE A 20 -34.79 -1.30 3.36
N GLU A 21 -35.73 -2.18 3.11
CA GLU A 21 -36.99 -2.20 3.82
C GLU A 21 -37.02 -3.40 4.79
N PHE A 22 -37.17 -3.15 6.08
CA PHE A 22 -37.27 -4.20 7.07
C PHE A 22 -38.69 -4.81 7.05
N LEU A 23 -38.75 -6.11 6.80
CA LEU A 23 -40.00 -6.85 6.84
C LEU A 23 -40.28 -7.31 8.28
N LEU A 24 -41.49 -7.08 8.79
CA LEU A 24 -41.91 -7.40 10.16
C LEU A 24 -41.80 -8.88 10.55
N ASN A 25 -41.67 -9.77 9.58
CA ASN A 25 -41.55 -11.21 9.78
C ASN A 25 -40.10 -11.73 9.71
N LYS A 26 -39.11 -10.84 9.64
CA LYS A 26 -37.70 -11.20 9.64
C LYS A 26 -37.00 -10.61 10.85
N ASN A 27 -36.23 -11.43 11.54
CA ASN A 27 -35.47 -11.04 12.72
C ASN A 27 -34.21 -10.23 12.37
N GLU A 28 -33.71 -10.39 11.15
CA GLU A 28 -32.47 -9.80 10.68
C GLU A 28 -32.52 -9.52 9.19
N MET A 29 -32.04 -8.35 8.80
CA MET A 29 -31.89 -7.97 7.40
C MET A 29 -30.60 -7.19 7.22
N CYS A 30 -29.90 -7.39 6.09
CA CYS A 30 -28.68 -6.69 5.74
C CYS A 30 -28.93 -5.71 4.60
N GLY A 31 -28.39 -4.50 4.75
CA GLY A 31 -28.24 -3.56 3.66
C GLY A 31 -26.78 -3.42 3.27
N TYR A 32 -26.56 -3.00 2.04
CA TYR A 32 -25.22 -2.85 1.49
C TYR A 32 -24.97 -1.37 1.16
N ILE A 33 -23.75 -0.94 1.42
CA ILE A 33 -23.23 0.36 1.00
C ILE A 33 -22.09 0.09 0.06
N THR A 34 -22.22 0.56 -1.16
CA THR A 34 -21.11 0.60 -2.11
C THR A 34 -20.51 2.00 -2.06
N TYR A 35 -19.22 2.12 -1.81
CA TYR A 35 -18.53 3.39 -1.81
C TYR A 35 -17.49 3.42 -2.94
N HIS A 36 -17.18 4.64 -3.39
CA HIS A 36 -16.30 4.94 -4.50
C HIS A 36 -15.01 5.57 -3.97
N PRO A 37 -13.97 4.78 -3.64
CA PRO A 37 -12.73 5.29 -3.07
C PRO A 37 -12.07 6.35 -3.94
N GLU A 38 -12.11 6.17 -5.27
CA GLU A 38 -11.56 7.09 -6.26
C GLU A 38 -12.17 8.50 -6.15
N LYS A 39 -13.46 8.60 -5.85
CA LYS A 39 -14.14 9.88 -5.66
C LYS A 39 -13.85 10.52 -4.32
N ILE A 40 -13.54 9.71 -3.30
CA ILE A 40 -13.14 10.22 -1.98
C ILE A 40 -11.74 10.83 -2.07
N VAL A 41 -10.83 10.21 -2.79
CA VAL A 41 -9.47 10.73 -3.01
C VAL A 41 -9.48 12.03 -3.82
N GLU A 42 -10.44 12.22 -4.72
CA GLU A 42 -10.61 13.48 -5.46
C GLU A 42 -11.05 14.67 -4.58
N LEU A 43 -11.51 14.42 -3.35
CA LEU A 43 -11.84 15.49 -2.41
C LEU A 43 -10.55 16.16 -1.92
N SER A 44 -10.51 17.50 -1.96
CA SER A 44 -9.28 18.29 -1.74
C SER A 44 -8.59 18.07 -0.39
N ASP A 45 -9.31 17.60 0.60
CA ASP A 45 -8.85 17.51 1.99
C ASP A 45 -9.01 16.10 2.57
N TYR A 46 -9.03 15.05 1.72
CA TYR A 46 -9.32 13.68 2.15
C TYR A 46 -8.29 13.14 3.17
N ASP A 47 -7.07 13.63 3.16
CA ASP A 47 -5.97 13.28 4.06
C ASP A 47 -6.05 14.00 5.43
N GLN A 48 -6.80 15.11 5.50
CA GLN A 48 -6.91 15.94 6.70
C GLN A 48 -8.29 15.85 7.38
N ILE A 49 -9.28 15.32 6.66
CA ILE A 49 -10.67 15.25 7.09
C ILE A 49 -11.11 13.79 7.20
N GLN A 50 -11.70 13.46 8.35
CA GLN A 50 -12.35 12.18 8.52
C GLN A 50 -13.76 12.26 7.94
N TYR A 51 -13.98 11.68 6.76
CA TYR A 51 -15.32 11.57 6.20
C TYR A 51 -16.15 10.52 6.91
N VAL A 52 -17.40 10.84 7.18
CA VAL A 52 -18.32 9.98 7.91
C VAL A 52 -19.67 9.90 7.19
N LEU A 53 -20.30 8.74 7.26
CA LEU A 53 -21.65 8.51 6.76
C LEU A 53 -22.54 8.11 7.95
N PRO A 54 -23.42 9.03 8.44
CA PRO A 54 -24.39 8.70 9.47
C PRO A 54 -25.57 7.93 8.87
N LEU A 55 -25.85 6.77 9.41
CA LEU A 55 -27.01 5.97 9.07
C LEU A 55 -28.01 6.02 10.23
N ARG A 56 -29.27 6.28 9.93
CA ARG A 56 -30.32 6.30 10.92
C ARG A 56 -31.45 5.35 10.53
N LEU A 57 -31.83 4.51 11.48
CA LEU A 57 -33.05 3.71 11.36
C LEU A 57 -34.27 4.59 11.62
N VAL A 58 -35.23 4.54 10.70
CA VAL A 58 -36.51 5.25 10.82
C VAL A 58 -37.67 4.29 10.65
N SER A 59 -38.77 4.53 11.34
CA SER A 59 -40.01 3.77 11.19
C SER A 59 -41.19 4.69 11.50
N ASN A 60 -42.26 4.55 10.73
CA ASN A 60 -43.53 5.22 10.98
C ASN A 60 -44.50 4.35 11.78
N GLU A 61 -44.21 3.06 11.90
CA GLU A 61 -45.13 2.06 12.48
C GLU A 61 -44.63 1.50 13.83
N LEU A 62 -43.32 1.46 14.04
CA LEU A 62 -42.68 0.87 15.21
C LEU A 62 -41.93 1.91 16.05
N ASN A 63 -41.96 1.73 17.36
CA ASN A 63 -41.12 2.48 18.26
C ASN A 63 -39.66 2.04 18.10
N ILE A 64 -38.80 2.97 17.71
CA ILE A 64 -37.35 2.74 17.54
C ILE A 64 -36.66 3.13 18.84
N ASN A 65 -35.71 2.30 19.28
CA ASN A 65 -34.86 2.66 20.42
C ASN A 65 -33.95 3.84 20.04
N PRO A 66 -34.11 5.02 20.66
CA PRO A 66 -33.36 6.22 20.28
C PRO A 66 -31.85 6.11 20.53
N GLU A 67 -31.43 5.24 21.46
CA GLU A 67 -30.03 5.02 21.81
C GLU A 67 -29.29 4.09 20.83
N ARG A 68 -30.03 3.35 19.97
CA ARG A 68 -29.49 2.33 19.07
C ARG A 68 -29.98 2.49 17.62
N CYS A 69 -30.47 3.64 17.26
CA CYS A 69 -31.02 3.88 15.93
C CYS A 69 -30.06 4.59 14.97
N VAL A 70 -28.87 4.98 15.43
CA VAL A 70 -27.86 5.66 14.63
C VAL A 70 -26.58 4.85 14.61
N SER A 71 -26.00 4.69 13.44
CA SER A 71 -24.66 4.19 13.23
C SER A 71 -23.85 5.22 12.47
N LEU A 72 -22.60 5.42 12.86
CA LEU A 72 -21.67 6.31 12.19
C LEU A 72 -20.59 5.45 11.54
N LEU A 73 -20.53 5.47 10.21
CA LEU A 73 -19.46 4.82 9.45
C LEU A 73 -18.40 5.85 9.14
N ALA A 74 -17.17 5.60 9.57
CA ALA A 74 -16.01 6.43 9.27
C ALA A 74 -15.21 5.77 8.15
N PHE A 75 -14.79 6.56 7.17
CA PHE A 75 -14.04 6.12 6.00
C PHE A 75 -12.64 6.70 6.08
N GLN A 76 -11.65 5.86 5.89
CA GLN A 76 -10.28 6.25 5.64
C GLN A 76 -9.87 5.61 4.34
N VAL A 77 -9.48 6.43 3.38
CA VAL A 77 -8.91 5.98 2.11
C VAL A 77 -7.42 6.26 2.18
N SER A 78 -6.63 5.24 1.89
CA SER A 78 -5.18 5.36 1.78
C SER A 78 -4.80 5.00 0.35
N GLU A 79 -3.79 5.67 -0.18
CA GLU A 79 -3.21 5.27 -1.46
C GLU A 79 -2.66 3.85 -1.34
N PRO A 80 -2.88 2.99 -2.34
CA PRO A 80 -2.34 1.64 -2.34
C PRO A 80 -0.86 1.68 -2.71
N ILE A 81 0.00 1.83 -1.72
CA ILE A 81 1.45 1.99 -1.86
C ILE A 81 2.13 0.63 -1.80
N VAL A 82 3.09 0.40 -2.69
CA VAL A 82 4.07 -0.69 -2.61
C VAL A 82 5.40 -0.11 -2.16
N GLN A 83 5.98 -0.67 -1.12
CA GLN A 83 7.16 -0.10 -0.46
C GLN A 83 8.21 -1.13 -0.11
N ILE A 84 9.47 -0.70 -0.02
CA ILE A 84 10.55 -1.46 0.59
C ILE A 84 10.56 -1.17 2.09
N THR A 85 10.21 -2.16 2.93
CA THR A 85 10.05 -1.97 4.38
C THR A 85 11.36 -1.90 5.14
N ASN A 86 12.40 -2.52 4.64
CA ASN A 86 13.75 -2.44 5.19
C ASN A 86 14.64 -1.49 4.38
N SER A 87 14.08 -0.34 3.96
CA SER A 87 14.83 0.69 3.26
C SER A 87 15.94 1.28 4.14
N GLY A 88 17.03 1.76 3.52
CA GLY A 88 18.16 2.36 4.21
C GLY A 88 19.50 1.92 3.64
N ILE A 89 20.57 2.21 4.37
CA ILE A 89 21.93 1.85 3.97
C ILE A 89 22.40 0.65 4.79
N PHE A 90 22.68 -0.44 4.12
CA PHE A 90 23.19 -1.66 4.74
C PHE A 90 24.63 -1.87 4.34
N ASN A 91 25.49 -2.05 5.33
CA ASN A 91 26.88 -2.43 5.11
C ASN A 91 26.98 -3.96 5.17
N ILE A 92 27.43 -4.56 4.10
CA ILE A 92 27.60 -6.01 3.99
C ILE A 92 29.09 -6.33 3.95
N ASP A 93 29.51 -7.25 4.82
CA ASP A 93 30.81 -7.87 4.74
C ASP A 93 30.67 -9.18 3.95
N PRO A 94 31.17 -9.25 2.70
CA PRO A 94 31.03 -10.44 1.88
C PRO A 94 31.68 -11.70 2.48
N LEU A 95 32.64 -11.54 3.42
CA LEU A 95 33.29 -12.66 4.11
C LEU A 95 32.39 -13.28 5.20
N GLN A 96 31.37 -12.54 5.64
CA GLN A 96 30.47 -13.00 6.71
C GLN A 96 29.06 -13.31 6.19
N THR A 97 28.62 -12.58 5.18
CA THR A 97 27.26 -12.69 4.63
C THR A 97 27.30 -12.63 3.12
N SER A 98 26.82 -13.69 2.48
CA SER A 98 26.71 -13.77 1.03
C SER A 98 25.31 -13.40 0.52
N GLN A 99 24.34 -13.19 1.41
CA GLN A 99 22.96 -12.91 1.06
C GLN A 99 22.46 -11.62 1.71
N MET A 100 21.68 -10.87 0.96
CA MET A 100 20.92 -9.71 1.43
C MET A 100 19.48 -9.86 0.98
N ASP A 101 18.56 -9.65 1.92
CA ASP A 101 17.12 -9.73 1.67
C ASP A 101 16.51 -8.33 1.65
N VAL A 102 15.74 -8.07 0.62
CA VAL A 102 14.93 -6.85 0.48
C VAL A 102 13.47 -7.23 0.69
N HIS A 103 12.84 -6.61 1.69
CA HIS A 103 11.46 -6.87 2.04
C HIS A 103 10.54 -5.86 1.37
N ILE A 104 9.58 -6.35 0.61
CA ILE A 104 8.60 -5.54 -0.11
C ILE A 104 7.23 -5.86 0.44
N SER A 105 6.47 -4.82 0.76
CA SER A 105 5.14 -4.98 1.33
C SER A 105 4.14 -3.96 0.81
N VAL A 106 2.87 -4.29 1.06
CA VAL A 106 1.74 -3.40 0.91
C VAL A 106 1.03 -3.26 2.27
N PRO A 107 0.79 -2.03 2.77
CA PRO A 107 0.22 -1.79 4.11
C PRO A 107 -1.31 -1.93 4.16
N PHE A 108 -1.89 -2.71 3.25
CA PHE A 108 -3.33 -2.94 3.12
C PHE A 108 -3.62 -4.41 2.81
N THR A 109 -4.88 -4.83 2.89
CA THR A 109 -5.28 -6.18 2.46
C THR A 109 -5.15 -6.28 0.95
N ASN A 110 -4.14 -7.02 0.49
CA ASN A 110 -3.87 -7.18 -0.94
C ASN A 110 -5.00 -7.96 -1.65
N LYS A 111 -5.60 -7.34 -2.65
CA LYS A 111 -6.66 -7.92 -3.49
C LYS A 111 -6.25 -8.08 -4.95
N TRP A 112 -4.96 -7.90 -5.24
CA TRP A 112 -4.37 -7.93 -6.58
C TRP A 112 -3.24 -8.95 -6.66
N ASP A 113 -2.99 -9.45 -7.86
CA ASP A 113 -1.71 -10.03 -8.21
C ASP A 113 -0.79 -8.88 -8.62
N ILE A 114 0.22 -8.58 -7.80
CA ILE A 114 1.14 -7.47 -8.00
C ILE A 114 2.48 -8.03 -8.46
N GLU A 115 3.00 -7.49 -9.56
CA GLU A 115 4.38 -7.71 -10.00
C GLU A 115 5.14 -6.41 -9.96
N CYS A 116 6.35 -6.44 -9.41
CA CYS A 116 7.25 -5.28 -9.31
C CYS A 116 8.57 -5.61 -9.98
N ASP A 117 9.08 -4.69 -10.80
CA ASP A 117 10.46 -4.73 -11.27
C ASP A 117 11.39 -4.10 -10.24
N LEU A 118 12.55 -4.70 -10.01
CA LEU A 118 13.62 -4.08 -9.23
C LEU A 118 14.65 -3.44 -10.15
N THR A 119 15.05 -2.22 -9.84
CA THR A 119 16.01 -1.47 -10.63
C THR A 119 17.21 -1.01 -9.80
N HIS A 120 18.32 -0.78 -10.48
CA HIS A 120 19.60 -0.36 -9.91
C HIS A 120 20.06 0.92 -10.59
N ASP A 121 19.56 2.06 -10.10
CA ASP A 121 19.82 3.36 -10.73
C ASP A 121 21.19 3.91 -10.32
N GLN A 122 22.09 3.98 -11.29
CA GLN A 122 23.44 4.51 -11.10
C GLN A 122 23.45 5.98 -10.68
N SER A 123 22.44 6.77 -11.03
CA SER A 123 22.36 8.18 -10.66
C SER A 123 22.27 8.36 -9.13
N LEU A 124 21.68 7.42 -8.43
CA LEU A 124 21.62 7.41 -6.94
C LEU A 124 23.01 7.28 -6.31
N ILE A 125 23.93 6.59 -6.98
CA ILE A 125 25.33 6.44 -6.52
C ILE A 125 26.06 7.77 -6.62
N GLU A 126 25.90 8.47 -7.73
CA GLU A 126 26.53 9.76 -7.95
C GLU A 126 26.04 10.79 -6.91
N GLN A 127 24.74 10.80 -6.66
CA GLN A 127 24.13 11.63 -5.61
C GLN A 127 24.66 11.26 -4.21
N TYR A 128 24.72 9.97 -3.88
CA TYR A 128 25.23 9.48 -2.61
C TYR A 128 26.69 9.86 -2.42
N ASN A 129 27.54 9.62 -3.44
CA ASN A 129 28.95 9.96 -3.41
C ASN A 129 29.18 11.45 -3.17
N SER A 130 28.44 12.30 -3.86
CA SER A 130 28.52 13.76 -3.74
C SER A 130 28.14 14.22 -2.33
N ASN A 131 27.03 13.72 -1.80
CA ASN A 131 26.50 14.12 -0.50
C ASN A 131 27.41 13.67 0.66
N ASN A 132 28.03 12.50 0.54
CA ASN A 132 28.83 11.90 1.61
C ASN A 132 30.35 12.06 1.41
N LYS A 133 30.80 12.67 0.30
CA LYS A 133 32.21 12.83 -0.06
C LYS A 133 32.98 11.51 -0.10
N VAL A 134 32.36 10.51 -0.65
CA VAL A 134 32.90 9.16 -0.86
C VAL A 134 32.98 8.83 -2.34
N ASN A 135 33.60 7.70 -2.69
CA ASN A 135 33.75 7.28 -4.09
C ASN A 135 33.44 5.78 -4.20
N PHE A 136 32.15 5.47 -4.15
CA PHE A 136 31.67 4.12 -4.43
C PHE A 136 31.40 3.94 -5.92
N THR A 137 31.56 2.71 -6.39
CA THR A 137 31.17 2.30 -7.75
C THR A 137 29.99 1.33 -7.68
N LEU A 138 29.24 1.23 -8.77
CA LEU A 138 28.17 0.26 -8.88
C LEU A 138 28.73 -1.16 -8.70
N LEU A 139 28.07 -1.98 -7.89
CA LEU A 139 28.40 -3.39 -7.78
C LEU A 139 28.19 -4.07 -9.15
N PRO A 140 29.22 -4.74 -9.69
CA PRO A 140 29.11 -5.39 -11.01
C PRO A 140 27.99 -6.44 -11.03
N SER A 141 27.18 -6.44 -12.07
CA SER A 141 26.03 -7.37 -12.20
C SER A 141 26.43 -8.85 -12.20
N GLU A 142 27.65 -9.16 -12.67
CA GLU A 142 28.20 -10.50 -12.62
C GLU A 142 28.58 -10.98 -11.19
N SER A 143 28.67 -10.06 -10.22
CA SER A 143 29.08 -10.34 -8.85
C SER A 143 27.95 -10.72 -7.91
N TYR A 144 26.71 -10.70 -8.39
CA TYR A 144 25.55 -11.12 -7.63
C TYR A 144 24.51 -11.83 -8.50
N THR A 145 23.52 -12.42 -7.85
CA THR A 145 22.27 -12.86 -8.47
C THR A 145 21.10 -12.25 -7.69
N ALA A 146 20.08 -11.82 -8.39
CA ALA A 146 18.87 -11.26 -7.84
C ALA A 146 17.67 -11.64 -8.72
N PRO A 147 16.45 -11.64 -8.20
CA PRO A 147 15.27 -11.74 -9.04
C PRO A 147 15.08 -10.46 -9.85
N ASP A 148 14.76 -10.58 -11.14
CA ASP A 148 14.43 -9.44 -11.99
C ASP A 148 13.06 -8.85 -11.64
N LYS A 149 12.13 -9.71 -11.21
CA LYS A 149 10.76 -9.37 -10.81
C LYS A 149 10.41 -10.01 -9.48
N ILE A 150 9.53 -9.34 -8.76
CA ILE A 150 8.96 -9.83 -7.50
C ILE A 150 7.45 -9.89 -7.65
N SER A 151 6.85 -10.95 -7.10
CA SER A 151 5.41 -11.13 -7.11
C SER A 151 4.85 -11.13 -5.70
N LEU A 152 3.73 -10.38 -5.52
CA LEU A 152 2.84 -10.46 -4.36
C LEU A 152 1.46 -10.92 -4.87
N PRO A 153 1.17 -12.23 -4.81
CA PRO A 153 -0.16 -12.74 -5.17
C PRO A 153 -1.28 -12.16 -4.32
N GLU A 154 -2.50 -12.20 -4.81
CA GLU A 154 -3.69 -11.83 -4.02
C GLU A 154 -3.66 -12.49 -2.64
N GLY A 155 -3.93 -11.71 -1.59
CA GLY A 155 -3.90 -12.14 -0.19
C GLY A 155 -2.52 -12.17 0.46
N VAL A 156 -1.44 -11.96 -0.29
CA VAL A 156 -0.07 -11.87 0.22
C VAL A 156 0.33 -10.41 0.35
N ASN A 157 0.65 -9.97 1.56
CA ASN A 157 0.98 -8.58 1.85
C ASN A 157 2.48 -8.28 1.91
N GLU A 158 3.32 -9.31 1.94
CA GLU A 158 4.76 -9.17 2.06
C GLU A 158 5.48 -10.26 1.26
N THR A 159 6.59 -9.90 0.65
CA THR A 159 7.49 -10.81 -0.06
C THR A 159 8.93 -10.37 0.12
N THR A 160 9.87 -11.25 -0.24
CA THR A 160 11.30 -10.99 -0.09
C THR A 160 12.03 -11.24 -1.40
N ALA A 161 12.85 -10.28 -1.80
CA ALA A 161 13.83 -10.43 -2.86
C ALA A 161 15.20 -10.72 -2.27
N SER A 162 15.75 -11.88 -2.55
CA SER A 162 17.07 -12.27 -2.05
C SER A 162 18.15 -12.00 -3.10
N TYR A 163 19.10 -11.16 -2.72
CA TYR A 163 20.32 -10.87 -3.47
C TYR A 163 21.44 -11.76 -2.95
N GLN A 164 22.02 -12.56 -3.83
CA GLN A 164 23.10 -13.48 -3.48
C GLN A 164 24.41 -12.97 -4.09
N LEU A 165 25.37 -12.61 -3.24
CA LEU A 165 26.75 -12.27 -3.67
C LEU A 165 27.51 -13.52 -4.11
N LYS A 166 28.34 -13.35 -5.12
CA LYS A 166 29.21 -14.40 -5.66
C LYS A 166 30.66 -14.19 -5.18
N ASP A 167 31.42 -15.24 -5.14
CA ASP A 167 32.80 -15.23 -4.66
C ASP A 167 33.81 -14.59 -5.62
N ASN A 168 33.34 -14.09 -6.78
CA ASN A 168 34.18 -13.46 -7.81
C ASN A 168 34.33 -11.95 -7.64
N LEU A 169 33.83 -11.36 -6.57
CA LEU A 169 33.92 -9.93 -6.31
C LEU A 169 35.37 -9.52 -5.99
N LEU A 170 35.91 -8.62 -6.80
CA LEU A 170 37.23 -8.04 -6.55
C LEU A 170 37.19 -7.05 -5.38
N PRO A 171 38.31 -6.85 -4.66
CA PRO A 171 38.37 -5.81 -3.64
C PRO A 171 38.05 -4.42 -4.20
N GLY A 172 37.18 -3.70 -3.53
CA GLY A 172 36.72 -2.35 -3.93
C GLY A 172 35.64 -1.82 -3.00
N ASN A 173 35.27 -0.56 -3.23
CA ASN A 173 34.16 0.08 -2.52
C ASN A 173 32.94 0.10 -3.47
N TYR A 174 32.01 -0.79 -3.22
CA TYR A 174 30.82 -0.96 -4.05
C TYR A 174 29.56 -0.55 -3.33
N ILE A 175 28.56 -0.12 -4.09
CA ILE A 175 27.21 0.12 -3.62
C ILE A 175 26.22 -0.44 -4.65
N LEU A 176 25.12 -0.99 -4.19
CA LEU A 176 24.02 -1.47 -5.03
C LEU A 176 22.75 -0.72 -4.60
N PRO A 177 22.31 0.30 -5.36
CA PRO A 177 21.01 0.92 -5.13
C PRO A 177 19.91 -0.02 -5.58
N ILE A 178 18.90 -0.21 -4.77
CA ILE A 178 17.75 -1.06 -5.07
C ILE A 178 16.50 -0.23 -4.92
N THR A 179 15.74 -0.10 -6.00
CA THR A 179 14.48 0.63 -6.03
C THR A 179 13.42 -0.18 -6.77
N ILE A 180 12.16 0.11 -6.48
CA ILE A 180 11.05 -0.41 -7.25
C ILE A 180 10.96 0.46 -8.52
N GLY A 181 11.09 -0.17 -9.69
CA GLY A 181 11.10 0.53 -10.98
C GLY A 181 9.70 0.69 -11.57
N SER A 182 8.95 -0.40 -11.63
CA SER A 182 7.58 -0.42 -12.12
C SER A 182 6.72 -1.39 -11.32
N ILE A 183 5.42 -1.13 -11.33
CA ILE A 183 4.40 -1.99 -10.71
C ILE A 183 3.37 -2.34 -11.77
N GLU A 184 3.06 -3.61 -11.87
CA GLU A 184 1.90 -4.12 -12.61
C GLU A 184 0.99 -4.81 -11.62
N ALA A 185 -0.29 -4.42 -11.60
CA ALA A 185 -1.29 -5.05 -10.75
C ALA A 185 -2.48 -5.52 -11.58
N THR A 186 -2.93 -6.73 -11.31
CA THR A 186 -4.11 -7.30 -11.96
C THR A 186 -5.07 -7.87 -10.93
N GLN A 187 -6.35 -7.74 -11.21
CA GLN A 187 -7.41 -8.39 -10.44
C GLN A 187 -8.31 -9.17 -11.39
N ASN A 188 -8.41 -10.48 -11.20
CA ASN A 188 -9.13 -11.36 -12.12
C ASN A 188 -8.69 -11.19 -13.59
N GLY A 189 -7.40 -10.96 -13.82
CA GLY A 189 -6.83 -10.72 -15.14
C GLY A 189 -7.09 -9.34 -15.74
N THR A 190 -7.70 -8.41 -14.98
CA THR A 190 -7.92 -7.02 -15.41
C THR A 190 -6.84 -6.12 -14.78
N PRO A 191 -6.11 -5.31 -15.59
CA PRO A 191 -5.12 -4.39 -15.06
C PRO A 191 -5.72 -3.35 -14.11
N ASN A 192 -5.00 -3.05 -13.03
CA ASN A 192 -5.33 -2.00 -12.07
C ASN A 192 -4.17 -1.03 -11.95
N ASN A 193 -4.37 0.21 -12.37
CA ASN A 193 -3.33 1.25 -12.40
C ASN A 193 -3.40 2.19 -11.19
N SER A 194 -4.10 1.82 -10.13
CA SER A 194 -4.24 2.66 -8.94
C SER A 194 -3.12 2.50 -7.91
N LEU A 195 -2.21 1.53 -8.10
CA LEU A 195 -1.07 1.36 -7.21
C LEU A 195 0.02 2.37 -7.51
N VAL A 196 0.67 2.86 -6.46
CA VAL A 196 1.80 3.79 -6.52
C VAL A 196 3.02 3.21 -5.81
N ILE A 197 4.21 3.69 -6.20
CA ILE A 197 5.49 3.36 -5.58
C ILE A 197 5.81 4.46 -4.56
N ASP A 198 6.22 4.05 -3.35
CA ASP A 198 6.77 4.94 -2.33
C ASP A 198 8.29 4.75 -2.18
#